data_0a597d5ae92f5c05e1d69a75f678437a
#
_entry.id   0a597d5ae92f5c05e1d69a75f678437a
#
_cell.length_a   1.000
_cell.length_b   1.000
_cell.length_c   1.000
_cell.angle_alpha   90.00
_cell.angle_beta   90.00
_cell.angle_gamma   90.00
#
_symmetry.space_group_name_H-M   'P 1'
#
loop_
_entity.id
_entity.type
_entity.pdbx_description
1 polymer ?
#
loop_
_entity_poly.entity_id
_entity_poly.type
_entity_poly.pdbx_seq_one_letter_code
_entity_poly.pdbx_strand_id
1 'polypeptide(L)'
;DIPKDVTTARCEYAYPASVSMRSYNPVLKGHTGQIRKALALLMEAKRPMIYTGGGVVLGNASAELQQFVRALGYPCTNTLMGLGAYPATDPQFMGMLGMHGTYEANMAMQHCDVLLAVGARFDDRVIGNPKHFFQEERKIIHVDVDPSSISKRVRVDVPIVGDVKEVLAEMTRQLSALSQKPDAAALKAWWTQIELWRARDCLKYDRTSAIIK
;
A
#
# COMPACT_ATOMS: atom_id res chain seq x y z
N ASP A 1 13.04 -25.08 1.88
CA ASP A 1 13.85 -26.12 2.53
C ASP A 1 14.39 -27.10 1.51
N ILE A 2 15.69 -27.39 1.56
CA ILE A 2 16.34 -28.42 0.72
C ILE A 2 16.87 -29.48 1.68
N PRO A 3 16.31 -30.70 1.68
CA PRO A 3 16.78 -31.80 2.51
C PRO A 3 18.24 -32.13 2.23
N LYS A 4 18.96 -32.58 3.26
CA LYS A 4 20.42 -32.86 3.18
C LYS A 4 20.76 -33.93 2.13
N ASP A 5 19.96 -34.95 2.02
CA ASP A 5 20.11 -36.04 1.03
C ASP A 5 20.01 -35.50 -0.42
N VAL A 6 19.11 -34.53 -0.67
CA VAL A 6 18.97 -33.86 -1.97
C VAL A 6 20.21 -33.05 -2.32
N THR A 7 20.82 -32.36 -1.33
CA THR A 7 22.04 -31.56 -1.57
C THR A 7 23.26 -32.38 -1.93
N THR A 8 23.29 -33.66 -1.55
CA THR A 8 24.39 -34.59 -1.84
C THR A 8 24.08 -35.56 -2.99
N ALA A 9 22.85 -35.56 -3.48
CA ALA A 9 22.44 -36.41 -4.60
C ALA A 9 23.12 -35.99 -5.89
N ARG A 10 23.44 -37.00 -6.72
CA ARG A 10 23.92 -36.76 -8.09
C ARG A 10 22.77 -36.96 -9.07
N CYS A 11 22.59 -36.02 -9.96
CA CYS A 11 21.62 -36.11 -11.04
C CYS A 11 22.18 -35.56 -12.33
N GLU A 12 21.61 -35.95 -13.45
CA GLU A 12 21.88 -35.30 -14.73
C GLU A 12 21.22 -33.91 -14.72
N TYR A 13 22.00 -32.89 -15.03
CA TYR A 13 21.47 -31.54 -15.05
C TYR A 13 20.60 -31.32 -16.28
N ALA A 14 19.32 -31.02 -16.03
CA ALA A 14 18.40 -30.57 -17.06
C ALA A 14 17.61 -29.38 -16.52
N TYR A 15 17.74 -28.20 -17.14
CA TYR A 15 16.95 -27.03 -16.76
C TYR A 15 15.50 -27.22 -17.27
N PRO A 16 14.49 -27.22 -16.40
CA PRO A 16 13.13 -27.42 -16.85
C PRO A 16 12.63 -26.22 -17.66
N ALA A 17 12.02 -26.48 -18.80
CA ALA A 17 11.40 -25.43 -19.64
C ALA A 17 10.18 -24.77 -18.94
N SER A 18 9.53 -25.50 -18.03
CA SER A 18 8.44 -24.98 -17.20
C SER A 18 8.44 -25.69 -15.85
N VAL A 19 7.98 -25.01 -14.82
CA VAL A 19 7.81 -25.56 -13.49
C VAL A 19 6.32 -25.59 -13.16
N SER A 20 5.82 -26.78 -12.79
CA SER A 20 4.46 -26.96 -12.27
C SER A 20 4.53 -27.61 -10.91
N MET A 21 4.05 -26.93 -9.88
CA MET A 21 3.99 -27.46 -8.51
C MET A 21 2.55 -27.64 -8.07
N ARG A 22 2.22 -28.84 -7.58
CA ARG A 22 0.85 -29.21 -7.18
C ARG A 22 0.24 -28.27 -6.14
N SER A 23 1.06 -27.72 -5.25
CA SER A 23 0.63 -26.84 -4.15
C SER A 23 0.78 -25.36 -4.44
N TYR A 24 1.32 -24.96 -5.60
CA TYR A 24 1.58 -23.57 -5.94
C TYR A 24 0.61 -23.08 -7.03
N ASN A 25 -0.50 -22.53 -6.59
CA ASN A 25 -1.53 -21.98 -7.47
C ASN A 25 -1.88 -20.55 -7.02
N PRO A 26 -1.02 -19.55 -7.31
CA PRO A 26 -1.25 -18.17 -6.89
C PRO A 26 -2.48 -17.60 -7.58
N VAL A 27 -3.30 -16.85 -6.82
CA VAL A 27 -4.38 -16.06 -7.38
C VAL A 27 -3.78 -14.76 -7.89
N LEU A 28 -3.72 -14.59 -9.20
CA LEU A 28 -3.14 -13.39 -9.82
C LEU A 28 -4.17 -12.27 -9.98
N LYS A 29 -5.38 -12.61 -10.40
CA LYS A 29 -6.45 -11.63 -10.63
C LYS A 29 -7.28 -11.46 -9.37
N GLY A 30 -7.40 -10.22 -8.90
CA GLY A 30 -8.26 -9.89 -7.78
C GLY A 30 -9.74 -10.18 -8.06
N HIS A 31 -10.49 -10.52 -7.02
CA HIS A 31 -11.94 -10.78 -7.18
C HIS A 31 -12.69 -9.49 -7.53
N THR A 32 -13.33 -9.46 -8.70
CA THR A 32 -14.00 -8.27 -9.27
C THR A 32 -15.02 -7.62 -8.33
N GLY A 33 -15.78 -8.43 -7.58
CA GLY A 33 -16.74 -7.94 -6.58
C GLY A 33 -16.08 -7.24 -5.40
N GLN A 34 -14.92 -7.70 -4.95
CA GLN A 34 -14.15 -7.03 -3.89
C GLN A 34 -13.52 -5.73 -4.40
N ILE A 35 -13.02 -5.72 -5.63
CA ILE A 35 -12.52 -4.50 -6.27
C ILE A 35 -13.64 -3.45 -6.34
N ARG A 36 -14.86 -3.84 -6.73
CA ARG A 36 -16.01 -2.93 -6.76
C ARG A 36 -16.36 -2.38 -5.39
N LYS A 37 -16.35 -3.22 -4.34
CA LYS A 37 -16.57 -2.76 -2.95
C LYS A 37 -15.48 -1.80 -2.50
N ALA A 38 -14.22 -2.08 -2.83
CA ALA A 38 -13.10 -1.20 -2.53
C ALA A 38 -13.28 0.18 -3.18
N LEU A 39 -13.62 0.22 -4.45
CA LEU A 39 -13.88 1.48 -5.16
C LEU A 39 -15.06 2.25 -4.58
N ALA A 40 -16.15 1.58 -4.19
CA ALA A 40 -17.27 2.24 -3.52
C ALA A 40 -16.83 2.93 -2.22
N LEU A 41 -16.08 2.23 -1.35
CA LEU A 41 -15.53 2.83 -0.12
C LEU A 41 -14.60 4.01 -0.41
N LEU A 42 -13.75 3.90 -1.44
CA LEU A 42 -12.86 4.99 -1.83
C LEU A 42 -13.64 6.22 -2.32
N MET A 43 -14.75 6.04 -3.05
CA MET A 43 -15.58 7.15 -3.53
C MET A 43 -16.35 7.84 -2.39
N GLU A 44 -16.65 7.15 -1.30
CA GLU A 44 -17.34 7.68 -0.12
C GLU A 44 -16.37 8.30 0.90
N ALA A 45 -15.07 8.04 0.77
CA ALA A 45 -14.05 8.48 1.72
C ALA A 45 -13.93 10.01 1.78
N LYS A 46 -13.85 10.54 3.00
CA LYS A 46 -13.60 11.95 3.26
C LYS A 46 -12.14 12.23 3.58
N ARG A 47 -11.46 11.28 4.17
CA ARG A 47 -10.05 11.33 4.56
C ARG A 47 -9.31 10.06 4.09
N PRO A 48 -9.27 9.81 2.77
CA PRO A 48 -8.62 8.60 2.24
C PRO A 48 -7.11 8.64 2.42
N MET A 49 -6.50 7.46 2.49
CA MET A 49 -5.04 7.29 2.49
C MET A 49 -4.67 6.04 1.70
N ILE A 50 -3.65 6.15 0.84
CA ILE A 50 -3.06 5.02 0.14
C ILE A 50 -1.72 4.69 0.80
N TYR A 51 -1.56 3.44 1.20
CA TYR A 51 -0.41 2.91 1.92
C TYR A 51 0.22 1.78 1.12
N THR A 52 1.45 1.98 0.64
CA THR A 52 2.10 1.05 -0.28
C THR A 52 3.34 0.41 0.32
N GLY A 53 3.55 -0.84 0.00
CA GLY A 53 4.68 -1.62 0.47
C GLY A 53 5.56 -2.18 -0.63
N GLY A 54 6.53 -3.00 -0.23
CA GLY A 54 7.47 -3.67 -1.14
C GLY A 54 6.82 -4.55 -2.20
N GLY A 55 5.58 -5.01 -1.96
CA GLY A 55 4.82 -5.78 -2.95
C GLY A 55 4.58 -5.02 -4.26
N VAL A 56 4.48 -3.69 -4.22
CA VAL A 56 4.35 -2.87 -5.44
C VAL A 56 5.65 -2.91 -6.27
N VAL A 57 6.80 -2.81 -5.59
CA VAL A 57 8.12 -2.86 -6.25
C VAL A 57 8.37 -4.27 -6.81
N LEU A 58 8.14 -5.30 -6.00
CA LEU A 58 8.33 -6.70 -6.39
C LEU A 58 7.40 -7.13 -7.54
N GLY A 59 6.17 -6.62 -7.54
CA GLY A 59 5.18 -6.85 -8.61
C GLY A 59 5.38 -5.98 -9.84
N ASN A 60 6.43 -5.12 -9.87
CA ASN A 60 6.67 -4.17 -10.96
C ASN A 60 5.42 -3.36 -11.33
N ALA A 61 4.71 -2.84 -10.32
CA ALA A 61 3.39 -2.20 -10.43
C ALA A 61 3.43 -0.69 -10.17
N SER A 62 4.62 -0.06 -10.23
CA SER A 62 4.77 1.37 -9.93
C SER A 62 4.03 2.27 -10.91
N ALA A 63 3.97 1.90 -12.19
CA ALA A 63 3.24 2.66 -13.21
C ALA A 63 1.72 2.63 -12.96
N GLU A 64 1.19 1.45 -12.68
CA GLU A 64 -0.24 1.24 -12.36
C GLU A 64 -0.62 1.96 -11.06
N LEU A 65 0.28 1.92 -10.04
CA LEU A 65 0.09 2.68 -8.81
C LEU A 65 0.01 4.18 -9.08
N GLN A 66 0.95 4.73 -9.84
CA GLN A 66 0.96 6.17 -10.17
C GLN A 66 -0.31 6.60 -10.89
N GLN A 67 -0.73 5.82 -11.88
CA GLN A 67 -1.96 6.09 -12.62
C GLN A 67 -3.17 6.10 -11.69
N PHE A 68 -3.29 5.11 -10.81
CA PHE A 68 -4.42 4.98 -9.89
C PHE A 68 -4.44 6.10 -8.84
N VAL A 69 -3.30 6.38 -8.20
CA VAL A 69 -3.16 7.43 -7.17
C VAL A 69 -3.49 8.80 -7.74
N ARG A 70 -2.95 9.13 -8.93
CA ARG A 70 -3.21 10.41 -9.60
C ARG A 70 -4.66 10.56 -10.03
N ALA A 71 -5.28 9.48 -10.50
CA ALA A 71 -6.69 9.51 -10.89
C ALA A 71 -7.64 9.82 -9.71
N LEU A 72 -7.27 9.41 -8.50
CA LEU A 72 -8.03 9.67 -7.27
C LEU A 72 -7.68 11.03 -6.62
N GLY A 73 -6.47 11.53 -6.80
CA GLY A 73 -5.98 12.72 -6.08
C GLY A 73 -5.68 12.48 -4.59
N TYR A 74 -5.56 11.22 -4.15
CA TYR A 74 -5.41 10.84 -2.74
C TYR A 74 -3.97 10.89 -2.27
N PRO A 75 -3.71 11.17 -0.97
CA PRO A 75 -2.38 11.08 -0.39
C PRO A 75 -1.86 9.63 -0.41
N CYS A 76 -0.57 9.50 -0.74
CA CYS A 76 0.11 8.22 -0.84
C CYS A 76 1.36 8.21 0.05
N THR A 77 1.53 7.17 0.84
CA THR A 77 2.72 6.92 1.65
C THR A 77 3.30 5.55 1.39
N ASN A 78 4.60 5.42 1.59
CA ASN A 78 5.30 4.16 1.37
C ASN A 78 5.88 3.62 2.68
N THR A 79 5.95 2.28 2.79
CA THR A 79 6.84 1.64 3.77
C THR A 79 8.29 1.83 3.36
N LEU A 80 9.23 1.50 4.25
CA LEU A 80 10.65 1.45 3.90
C LEU A 80 10.90 0.59 2.64
N MET A 81 10.33 -0.61 2.58
CA MET A 81 10.47 -1.51 1.43
C MET A 81 9.66 -1.07 0.20
N GLY A 82 8.73 -0.13 0.37
CA GLY A 82 7.94 0.46 -0.70
C GLY A 82 8.52 1.75 -1.25
N LEU A 83 9.63 2.27 -0.69
CA LEU A 83 10.27 3.47 -1.21
C LEU A 83 10.68 3.26 -2.67
N GLY A 84 10.32 4.22 -3.53
CA GLY A 84 10.47 4.12 -4.98
C GLY A 84 9.24 3.58 -5.71
N ALA A 85 8.25 3.00 -5.02
CA ALA A 85 6.99 2.58 -5.65
C ALA A 85 6.17 3.75 -6.19
N TYR A 86 6.21 4.89 -5.49
CA TYR A 86 5.56 6.14 -5.90
C TYR A 86 6.60 7.28 -5.94
N PRO A 87 6.55 8.20 -6.93
CA PRO A 87 7.55 9.26 -7.07
C PRO A 87 7.58 10.21 -5.87
N ALA A 88 8.77 10.41 -5.30
CA ALA A 88 8.96 11.31 -4.16
C ALA A 88 8.77 12.80 -4.52
N THR A 89 8.82 13.14 -5.80
CA THR A 89 8.60 14.50 -6.33
C THR A 89 7.13 14.82 -6.60
N ASP A 90 6.25 13.82 -6.51
CA ASP A 90 4.81 14.02 -6.71
C ASP A 90 4.19 14.67 -5.44
N PRO A 91 3.36 15.73 -5.57
CA PRO A 91 2.75 16.41 -4.43
C PRO A 91 1.85 15.51 -3.58
N GLN A 92 1.33 14.41 -4.14
CA GLN A 92 0.54 13.44 -3.38
C GLN A 92 1.39 12.54 -2.47
N PHE A 93 2.73 12.56 -2.63
CA PHE A 93 3.62 11.74 -1.82
C PHE A 93 3.81 12.35 -0.42
N MET A 94 3.58 11.52 0.60
CA MET A 94 3.63 11.90 2.01
C MET A 94 4.96 11.54 2.70
N GLY A 95 5.90 10.96 1.96
CA GLY A 95 7.09 10.36 2.54
C GLY A 95 6.84 8.93 3.06
N MET A 96 7.78 8.44 3.85
CA MET A 96 7.67 7.15 4.55
C MET A 96 6.84 7.33 5.83
N LEU A 97 6.11 6.30 6.23
CA LEU A 97 5.42 6.25 7.51
C LEU A 97 6.12 5.30 8.50
N GLY A 98 5.61 5.25 9.71
CA GLY A 98 6.09 4.37 10.77
C GLY A 98 7.07 5.05 11.72
N MET A 99 7.84 4.24 12.46
CA MET A 99 8.75 4.69 13.52
C MET A 99 9.75 5.75 13.05
N HIS A 100 10.23 5.64 11.82
CA HIS A 100 11.19 6.56 11.19
C HIS A 100 10.55 7.40 10.07
N GLY A 101 9.22 7.49 10.06
CA GLY A 101 8.46 8.19 9.04
C GLY A 101 8.29 9.67 9.30
N THR A 102 7.75 10.37 8.29
CA THR A 102 7.41 11.78 8.40
C THR A 102 6.20 11.98 9.33
N TYR A 103 6.14 13.18 9.94
CA TYR A 103 5.04 13.52 10.84
C TYR A 103 3.69 13.49 10.11
N GLU A 104 3.60 14.12 8.94
CA GLU A 104 2.40 14.17 8.12
C GLU A 104 1.92 12.79 7.67
N ALA A 105 2.83 11.88 7.28
CA ALA A 105 2.44 10.53 6.90
C ALA A 105 1.85 9.73 8.07
N ASN A 106 2.45 9.84 9.25
CA ASN A 106 1.95 9.19 10.46
C ASN A 106 0.61 9.77 10.92
N MET A 107 0.45 11.10 10.87
CA MET A 107 -0.81 11.76 11.21
C MET A 107 -1.92 11.41 10.22
N ALA A 108 -1.62 11.40 8.92
CA ALA A 108 -2.59 11.01 7.91
C ALA A 108 -3.01 9.55 8.06
N MET A 109 -2.07 8.64 8.35
CA MET A 109 -2.38 7.24 8.65
C MET A 109 -3.29 7.11 9.87
N GLN A 110 -3.04 7.91 10.92
CA GLN A 110 -3.85 7.85 12.15
C GLN A 110 -5.27 8.39 11.96
N HIS A 111 -5.44 9.41 11.12
CA HIS A 111 -6.71 10.14 11.00
C HIS A 111 -7.52 9.81 9.74
N CYS A 112 -7.03 8.92 8.87
CA CYS A 112 -7.79 8.49 7.70
C CYS A 112 -9.03 7.69 8.09
N ASP A 113 -10.11 7.84 7.30
CA ASP A 113 -11.35 7.06 7.44
C ASP A 113 -11.38 5.84 6.50
N VAL A 114 -10.69 5.91 5.36
CA VAL A 114 -10.49 4.77 4.45
C VAL A 114 -9.01 4.61 4.15
N LEU A 115 -8.47 3.43 4.44
CA LEU A 115 -7.09 3.06 4.18
C LEU A 115 -7.04 1.99 3.09
N LEU A 116 -6.38 2.29 1.97
CA LEU A 116 -6.04 1.31 0.95
C LEU A 116 -4.58 0.87 1.13
N ALA A 117 -4.38 -0.34 1.62
CA ALA A 117 -3.07 -0.97 1.73
C ALA A 117 -2.78 -1.80 0.47
N VAL A 118 -1.64 -1.56 -0.18
CA VAL A 118 -1.25 -2.20 -1.44
C VAL A 118 0.14 -2.82 -1.28
N GLY A 119 0.20 -4.16 -1.26
CA GLY A 119 1.45 -4.91 -1.12
C GLY A 119 2.22 -4.57 0.17
N ALA A 120 1.50 -4.34 1.27
CA ALA A 120 2.04 -3.92 2.57
C ALA A 120 1.44 -4.77 3.70
N ARG A 121 2.28 -5.28 4.61
CA ARG A 121 1.91 -6.29 5.62
C ARG A 121 1.47 -5.75 6.98
N PHE A 122 1.39 -4.45 7.15
CA PHE A 122 1.14 -3.84 8.47
C PHE A 122 2.17 -4.29 9.54
N ASP A 123 3.44 -4.13 9.20
CA ASP A 123 4.59 -4.50 10.02
C ASP A 123 4.59 -3.75 11.36
N ASP A 124 5.28 -4.29 12.38
CA ASP A 124 5.40 -3.68 13.71
C ASP A 124 6.14 -2.34 13.70
N ARG A 125 6.98 -2.07 12.69
CA ARG A 125 7.63 -0.77 12.49
C ARG A 125 6.67 0.32 12.02
N VAL A 126 5.52 -0.08 11.46
CA VAL A 126 4.44 0.81 11.03
C VAL A 126 3.35 0.87 12.09
N ILE A 127 2.96 -0.29 12.63
CA ILE A 127 1.90 -0.43 13.62
C ILE A 127 2.52 -0.93 14.92
N GLY A 128 3.02 0.00 15.74
CA GLY A 128 3.67 -0.35 17.00
C GLY A 128 2.74 -1.06 17.98
N ASN A 129 1.50 -0.61 18.09
CA ASN A 129 0.47 -1.24 18.92
C ASN A 129 -0.84 -1.36 18.14
N PRO A 130 -1.27 -2.59 17.78
CA PRO A 130 -2.53 -2.81 17.05
C PRO A 130 -3.77 -2.24 17.75
N LYS A 131 -3.80 -2.22 19.10
CA LYS A 131 -4.92 -1.66 19.87
C LYS A 131 -5.05 -0.15 19.69
N HIS A 132 -3.93 0.57 19.56
CA HIS A 132 -3.93 2.02 19.32
C HIS A 132 -4.19 2.35 17.84
N PHE A 133 -3.89 1.43 16.94
CA PHE A 133 -4.16 1.58 15.52
C PHE A 133 -5.62 1.34 15.17
N PHE A 134 -6.29 0.49 15.94
CA PHE A 134 -7.69 0.16 15.70
C PHE A 134 -8.59 1.40 15.89
N GLN A 135 -9.46 1.65 14.91
CA GLN A 135 -10.52 2.65 14.96
C GLN A 135 -11.78 2.02 14.35
N GLU A 136 -12.88 2.10 15.06
CA GLU A 136 -14.14 1.43 14.69
C GLU A 136 -14.70 1.94 13.36
N GLU A 137 -14.57 3.24 13.10
CA GLU A 137 -15.09 3.88 11.89
C GLU A 137 -14.18 3.73 10.67
N ARG A 138 -12.88 3.40 10.87
CA ARG A 138 -11.93 3.26 9.77
C ARG A 138 -12.19 1.99 8.98
N LYS A 139 -12.27 2.12 7.64
CA LYS A 139 -12.35 1.00 6.72
C LYS A 139 -10.98 0.70 6.12
N ILE A 140 -10.60 -0.58 6.12
CA ILE A 140 -9.31 -1.04 5.59
C ILE A 140 -9.55 -1.94 4.39
N ILE A 141 -9.02 -1.53 3.26
CA ILE A 141 -8.92 -2.29 2.03
C ILE A 141 -7.48 -2.82 1.94
N HIS A 142 -7.30 -4.11 1.72
CA HIS A 142 -5.95 -4.69 1.65
C HIS A 142 -5.79 -5.53 0.39
N VAL A 143 -4.84 -5.12 -0.45
CA VAL A 143 -4.42 -5.83 -1.67
C VAL A 143 -3.10 -6.52 -1.38
N ASP A 144 -3.08 -7.85 -1.44
CA ASP A 144 -1.86 -8.65 -1.27
C ASP A 144 -1.95 -9.92 -2.10
N VAL A 145 -0.81 -10.41 -2.59
CA VAL A 145 -0.72 -11.69 -3.31
C VAL A 145 -0.79 -12.87 -2.35
N ASP A 146 -0.35 -12.67 -1.11
CA ASP A 146 -0.36 -13.69 -0.06
C ASP A 146 -1.63 -13.59 0.80
N PRO A 147 -2.59 -14.53 0.65
CA PRO A 147 -3.81 -14.51 1.46
C PRO A 147 -3.54 -14.62 2.96
N SER A 148 -2.40 -15.21 3.38
CA SER A 148 -2.04 -15.33 4.79
C SER A 148 -1.61 -14.01 5.44
N SER A 149 -1.26 -13.03 4.65
CA SER A 149 -0.92 -11.67 5.12
C SER A 149 -2.17 -10.83 5.43
N ILE A 150 -3.30 -11.16 4.81
CA ILE A 150 -4.56 -10.42 4.98
C ILE A 150 -5.18 -10.72 6.35
N SER A 151 -5.57 -9.67 7.06
CA SER A 151 -6.12 -9.71 8.42
C SER A 151 -5.19 -10.33 9.48
N LYS A 152 -3.91 -10.51 9.18
CA LYS A 152 -2.94 -11.09 10.13
C LYS A 152 -2.62 -10.17 11.30
N ARG A 153 -2.52 -8.87 11.06
CA ARG A 153 -2.15 -7.86 12.07
C ARG A 153 -3.29 -6.90 12.38
N VAL A 154 -4.06 -6.53 11.38
CA VAL A 154 -5.19 -5.62 11.48
C VAL A 154 -6.40 -6.23 10.80
N ARG A 155 -7.59 -5.97 11.35
CA ARG A 155 -8.83 -6.39 10.72
C ARG A 155 -9.02 -5.66 9.39
N VAL A 156 -9.30 -6.42 8.34
CA VAL A 156 -9.53 -5.91 6.98
C VAL A 156 -11.02 -6.00 6.64
N ASP A 157 -11.60 -4.92 6.14
CA ASP A 157 -13.01 -4.87 5.72
C ASP A 157 -13.19 -5.39 4.28
N VAL A 158 -12.22 -5.09 3.41
CA VAL A 158 -12.26 -5.53 2.00
C VAL A 158 -10.92 -6.18 1.62
N PRO A 159 -10.81 -7.51 1.72
CA PRO A 159 -9.64 -8.24 1.25
C PRO A 159 -9.67 -8.39 -0.27
N ILE A 160 -8.52 -8.19 -0.93
CA ILE A 160 -8.32 -8.44 -2.35
C ILE A 160 -7.04 -9.26 -2.51
N VAL A 161 -7.18 -10.55 -2.71
CA VAL A 161 -6.04 -11.44 -3.00
C VAL A 161 -5.77 -11.38 -4.49
N GLY A 162 -4.54 -11.02 -4.86
CA GLY A 162 -4.13 -10.94 -6.26
C GLY A 162 -2.78 -10.25 -6.44
N ASP A 163 -2.22 -10.39 -7.62
CA ASP A 163 -1.05 -9.64 -8.04
C ASP A 163 -1.36 -8.13 -8.06
N VAL A 164 -0.49 -7.34 -7.46
CA VAL A 164 -0.72 -5.88 -7.29
C VAL A 164 -0.90 -5.18 -8.63
N LYS A 165 -0.13 -5.56 -9.64
CA LYS A 165 -0.20 -4.96 -10.98
C LYS A 165 -1.56 -5.21 -11.63
N GLU A 166 -1.99 -6.47 -11.65
CA GLU A 166 -3.29 -6.88 -12.21
C GLU A 166 -4.45 -6.21 -11.46
N VAL A 167 -4.38 -6.18 -10.12
CA VAL A 167 -5.42 -5.56 -9.28
C VAL A 167 -5.50 -4.06 -9.53
N LEU A 168 -4.37 -3.32 -9.54
CA LEU A 168 -4.36 -1.87 -9.77
C LEU A 168 -4.82 -1.51 -11.18
N ALA A 169 -4.42 -2.29 -12.19
CA ALA A 169 -4.91 -2.11 -13.56
C ALA A 169 -6.43 -2.27 -13.64
N GLU A 170 -6.98 -3.30 -13.02
CA GLU A 170 -8.43 -3.54 -12.99
C GLU A 170 -9.16 -2.47 -12.15
N MET A 171 -8.61 -2.04 -11.00
CA MET A 171 -9.16 -0.93 -10.22
C MET A 171 -9.21 0.36 -11.04
N THR A 172 -8.15 0.69 -11.77
CA THR A 172 -8.10 1.87 -12.64
C THR A 172 -9.12 1.78 -13.78
N ARG A 173 -9.25 0.61 -14.40
CA ARG A 173 -10.25 0.36 -15.44
C ARG A 173 -11.68 0.56 -14.92
N GLN A 174 -12.01 -0.01 -13.76
CA GLN A 174 -13.33 0.15 -13.15
C GLN A 174 -13.56 1.59 -12.70
N LEU A 175 -12.56 2.25 -12.10
CA LEU A 175 -12.64 3.66 -11.69
C LEU A 175 -12.99 4.57 -12.86
N SER A 176 -12.38 4.33 -14.04
CA SER A 176 -12.65 5.12 -15.26
C SER A 176 -14.08 4.96 -15.76
N ALA A 177 -14.72 3.83 -15.48
CA ALA A 177 -16.11 3.56 -15.85
C ALA A 177 -17.15 4.08 -14.83
N LEU A 178 -16.70 4.53 -13.64
CA LEU A 178 -17.61 5.06 -12.62
C LEU A 178 -18.04 6.49 -12.96
N SER A 179 -19.34 6.76 -12.86
CA SER A 179 -19.89 8.12 -12.89
C SER A 179 -19.62 8.88 -11.58
N GLN A 180 -19.59 8.17 -10.46
CA GLN A 180 -19.28 8.74 -9.15
C GLN A 180 -17.81 9.16 -9.06
N LYS A 181 -17.57 10.32 -8.48
CA LYS A 181 -16.23 10.86 -8.23
C LYS A 181 -16.04 11.07 -6.72
N PRO A 182 -14.79 11.11 -6.23
CA PRO A 182 -14.52 11.51 -4.84
C PRO A 182 -15.16 12.86 -4.50
N ASP A 183 -15.55 13.04 -3.24
CA ASP A 183 -16.02 14.34 -2.74
C ASP A 183 -14.87 15.36 -2.78
N ALA A 184 -14.91 16.26 -3.73
CA ALA A 184 -13.87 17.26 -3.95
C ALA A 184 -13.72 18.23 -2.77
N ALA A 185 -14.81 18.57 -2.07
CA ALA A 185 -14.78 19.47 -0.93
C ALA A 185 -14.13 18.78 0.29
N ALA A 186 -14.52 17.55 0.57
CA ALA A 186 -13.92 16.76 1.64
C ALA A 186 -12.43 16.50 1.36
N LEU A 187 -12.08 16.13 0.13
CA LEU A 187 -10.68 15.91 -0.26
C LEU A 187 -9.83 17.17 -0.14
N LYS A 188 -10.36 18.32 -0.54
CA LYS A 188 -9.68 19.62 -0.36
C LYS A 188 -9.45 19.93 1.12
N ALA A 189 -10.45 19.71 1.98
CA ALA A 189 -10.31 19.91 3.41
C ALA A 189 -9.26 18.95 4.02
N TRP A 190 -9.24 17.70 3.55
CA TRP A 190 -8.25 16.71 3.97
C TRP A 190 -6.82 17.14 3.58
N TRP A 191 -6.60 17.58 2.35
CA TRP A 191 -5.32 18.09 1.92
C TRP A 191 -4.90 19.35 2.70
N THR A 192 -5.83 20.27 3.02
CA THR A 192 -5.53 21.42 3.87
C THR A 192 -5.00 20.97 5.23
N GLN A 193 -5.62 19.96 5.84
CA GLN A 193 -5.14 19.40 7.12
C GLN A 193 -3.76 18.75 6.99
N ILE A 194 -3.51 18.03 5.91
CA ILE A 194 -2.21 17.39 5.63
C ILE A 194 -1.12 18.46 5.48
N GLU A 195 -1.38 19.54 4.75
CA GLU A 195 -0.42 20.63 4.57
C GLU A 195 -0.09 21.35 5.89
N LEU A 196 -1.05 21.47 6.81
CA LEU A 196 -0.76 21.98 8.16
C LEU A 196 0.20 21.07 8.93
N TRP A 197 0.11 19.75 8.76
CA TRP A 197 1.08 18.81 9.35
C TRP A 197 2.43 18.87 8.66
N ARG A 198 2.45 18.98 7.33
CA ARG A 198 3.67 19.10 6.51
C ARG A 198 4.44 20.37 6.81
N ALA A 199 3.74 21.47 7.15
CA ALA A 199 4.34 22.76 7.51
C ALA A 199 5.23 22.69 8.78
N ARG A 200 5.15 21.60 9.58
CA ARG A 200 6.08 21.37 10.69
C ARG A 200 7.51 21.13 10.23
N ASP A 201 7.70 20.73 8.95
CA ASP A 201 9.02 20.45 8.38
C ASP A 201 9.85 19.51 9.29
N CYS A 202 9.28 18.35 9.58
CA CYS A 202 9.80 17.41 10.59
C CYS A 202 11.20 16.86 10.27
N LEU A 203 11.68 17.02 9.03
CA LEU A 203 13.01 16.62 8.59
C LEU A 203 14.00 17.80 8.53
N LYS A 204 13.57 19.00 8.96
CA LYS A 204 14.44 20.18 9.02
C LYS A 204 15.61 19.95 9.98
N TYR A 205 16.79 20.31 9.53
CA TYR A 205 18.00 20.27 10.33
C TYR A 205 18.85 21.53 10.07
N ASP A 206 19.67 21.90 11.06
CA ASP A 206 20.60 22.99 10.90
C ASP A 206 21.82 22.55 10.05
N ARG A 207 21.90 23.08 8.83
CA ARG A 207 22.99 22.78 7.87
C ARG A 207 24.33 23.41 8.27
N THR A 208 24.32 24.40 9.15
CA THR A 208 25.52 25.13 9.60
C THR A 208 26.15 24.51 10.84
N SER A 209 25.48 23.57 11.50
CA SER A 209 25.99 22.86 12.68
C SER A 209 27.26 22.05 12.35
N ALA A 210 28.27 22.19 13.20
CA ALA A 210 29.51 21.41 13.12
C ALA A 210 29.33 19.95 13.55
N ILE A 211 28.18 19.58 14.11
CA ILE A 211 27.89 18.21 14.57
C ILE A 211 27.41 17.39 13.36
N ILE A 212 27.95 16.19 13.21
CA ILE A 212 27.48 15.21 12.21
C ILE A 212 26.01 14.87 12.51
N LYS A 213 25.20 14.85 11.47
CA LYS A 213 23.74 14.65 11.55
C LYS A 213 23.35 13.32 10.96
#